data_2337321f5cebc527f71e81dc55ba54f8
#
_entry.id   2337321f5cebc527f71e81dc55ba54f8
#
_cell.length_a   1.000
_cell.length_b   1.000
_cell.length_c   1.000
_cell.angle_alpha   90.00
_cell.angle_beta   90.00
_cell.angle_gamma   90.00
#
_symmetry.space_group_name_H-M   'P 1'
#
loop_
_entity.id
_entity.type
_entity.pdbx_description
1 polymer ?
#
loop_
_entity_poly.entity_id
_entity_poly.type
_entity_poly.pdbx_seq_one_letter_code
_entity_poly.pdbx_strand_id
1 'polypeptide(L)'
;MKAIFKIFSCLCLMLVGIGANSAMGATVSCAVGGTPAVGALVANGVALVAGGFMPAGSLHAGVLTEIWTGEMIKAFRTAPECLGWYDRIRSYDQYVENDVIHFTEIGGDPKVLVNNPTYPLNITSLDDADKPISLDKFDTEATPVTDDELHAVSYDKMASVQERHREALKEGVRKKAIHAIAPDKAEAGKTILLRTTGEKDTATLRKRMVPADIIALKAAFDGMGTPSTDRVLVLCSDHINDLLLTDQKFRDAYNINQTEGKIARLYGFDIYEYNGTPYYTSAGNKKAYGTTAASTDRQASVAFHVGSMMKANGSVKMYYQEAVNDPLYHRNLVNFRKWSICLPLKGDQTRGVIVSSVESA
;
A
#
# COMPACT_ATOMS: atom_id res chain seq x y z
N MET A 1 -0.21 -32.81 33.91
CA MET A 1 -1.26 -31.78 33.93
C MET A 1 -1.93 -31.55 32.57
N LYS A 2 -1.21 -31.30 31.45
CA LYS A 2 -1.85 -31.06 30.14
C LYS A 2 -2.72 -32.18 29.59
N ALA A 3 -2.39 -33.46 29.85
CA ALA A 3 -3.19 -34.60 29.39
C ALA A 3 -4.51 -34.73 30.17
N ILE A 4 -4.48 -34.51 31.49
CA ILE A 4 -5.66 -34.57 32.37
C ILE A 4 -6.64 -33.46 32.01
N PHE A 5 -6.13 -32.25 31.68
CA PHE A 5 -6.97 -31.12 31.25
C PHE A 5 -7.65 -31.38 29.91
N LYS A 6 -6.95 -32.02 28.95
CA LYS A 6 -7.53 -32.43 27.66
C LYS A 6 -8.63 -33.47 27.83
N ILE A 7 -8.42 -34.46 28.68
CA ILE A 7 -9.43 -35.50 28.98
C ILE A 7 -10.65 -34.85 29.63
N PHE A 8 -10.45 -33.94 30.57
CA PHE A 8 -11.55 -33.25 31.27
C PHE A 8 -12.33 -32.34 30.30
N SER A 9 -11.66 -31.60 29.44
CA SER A 9 -12.30 -30.79 28.42
C SER A 9 -13.10 -31.62 27.41
N CYS A 10 -12.59 -32.77 26.99
CA CYS A 10 -13.28 -33.68 26.09
C CYS A 10 -14.53 -34.27 26.74
N LEU A 11 -14.44 -34.63 28.04
CA LEU A 11 -15.58 -35.15 28.81
C LEU A 11 -16.68 -34.09 28.99
N CYS A 12 -16.32 -32.84 29.25
CA CYS A 12 -17.28 -31.73 29.33
C CYS A 12 -17.99 -31.49 28.00
N LEU A 13 -17.27 -31.51 26.88
CA LEU A 13 -17.86 -31.36 25.54
C LEU A 13 -18.82 -32.51 25.20
N MET A 14 -18.49 -33.76 25.57
CA MET A 14 -19.40 -34.90 25.39
C MET A 14 -20.68 -34.74 26.22
N LEU A 15 -20.58 -34.29 27.46
CA LEU A 15 -21.74 -34.08 28.34
C LEU A 15 -22.66 -32.99 27.82
N VAL A 16 -22.09 -31.89 27.28
CA VAL A 16 -22.87 -30.80 26.65
C VAL A 16 -23.55 -31.29 25.36
N GLY A 17 -22.87 -32.09 24.54
CA GLY A 17 -23.45 -32.69 23.34
C GLY A 17 -24.62 -33.63 23.64
N ILE A 18 -24.47 -34.51 24.63
CA ILE A 18 -25.53 -35.42 25.08
C ILE A 18 -26.73 -34.62 25.64
N GLY A 19 -26.48 -33.56 26.41
CA GLY A 19 -27.52 -32.68 26.93
C GLY A 19 -28.33 -31.99 25.84
N ALA A 20 -27.65 -31.41 24.83
CA ALA A 20 -28.29 -30.74 23.70
C ALA A 20 -29.13 -31.70 22.84
N ASN A 21 -28.59 -32.89 22.52
CA ASN A 21 -29.30 -33.91 21.76
C ASN A 21 -30.51 -34.47 22.53
N SER A 22 -30.38 -34.63 23.86
CA SER A 22 -31.48 -35.07 24.71
C SER A 22 -32.62 -34.05 24.73
N ALA A 23 -32.30 -32.76 24.84
CA ALA A 23 -33.29 -31.68 24.80
C ALA A 23 -34.01 -31.63 23.45
N MET A 24 -33.28 -31.71 22.34
CA MET A 24 -33.83 -31.68 21.00
C MET A 24 -34.69 -32.93 20.68
N GLY A 25 -34.23 -34.11 21.09
CA GLY A 25 -35.00 -35.35 20.91
C GLY A 25 -36.28 -35.36 21.74
N ALA A 26 -36.24 -34.83 22.96
CA ALA A 26 -37.41 -34.73 23.85
C ALA A 26 -38.47 -33.77 23.25
N THR A 27 -38.07 -32.62 22.74
CA THR A 27 -38.99 -31.64 22.10
C THR A 27 -39.66 -32.20 20.86
N VAL A 28 -38.91 -32.87 19.98
CA VAL A 28 -39.45 -33.51 18.77
C VAL A 28 -40.40 -34.63 19.10
N SER A 29 -40.05 -35.46 20.08
CA SER A 29 -40.93 -36.57 20.54
C SER A 29 -42.25 -36.06 21.13
N CYS A 30 -42.22 -35.00 21.93
CA CYS A 30 -43.43 -34.36 22.46
C CYS A 30 -44.32 -33.79 21.33
N ALA A 31 -43.74 -33.21 20.28
CA ALA A 31 -44.47 -32.66 19.13
C ALA A 31 -45.19 -33.73 18.31
N VAL A 32 -44.74 -35.00 18.33
CA VAL A 32 -45.31 -36.15 17.63
C VAL A 32 -46.17 -37.02 18.54
N GLY A 33 -46.40 -36.62 19.81
CA GLY A 33 -47.23 -37.34 20.76
C GLY A 33 -46.52 -38.52 21.47
N GLY A 34 -45.21 -38.58 21.38
CA GLY A 34 -44.37 -39.56 22.07
C GLY A 34 -43.90 -39.10 23.45
N THR A 35 -43.29 -40.02 24.23
CA THR A 35 -42.71 -39.67 25.52
C THR A 35 -41.33 -38.99 25.39
N PRO A 36 -41.02 -37.96 26.20
CA PRO A 36 -39.76 -37.22 26.09
C PRO A 36 -38.51 -38.10 26.25
N ALA A 37 -38.58 -39.10 27.12
CA ALA A 37 -37.51 -40.04 27.40
C ALA A 37 -37.12 -40.90 26.19
N VAL A 38 -38.10 -41.36 25.41
CA VAL A 38 -37.85 -42.14 24.20
C VAL A 38 -37.22 -41.25 23.10
N GLY A 39 -37.68 -40.02 22.96
CA GLY A 39 -37.09 -39.08 22.01
C GLY A 39 -35.63 -38.72 22.31
N ALA A 40 -35.31 -38.52 23.57
CA ALA A 40 -33.93 -38.29 24.00
C ALA A 40 -33.00 -39.51 23.76
N LEU A 41 -33.50 -40.72 24.00
CA LEU A 41 -32.77 -41.97 23.74
C LEU A 41 -32.49 -42.17 22.23
N VAL A 42 -33.51 -41.97 21.40
CA VAL A 42 -33.38 -42.10 19.96
C VAL A 42 -32.40 -41.05 19.37
N ALA A 43 -32.49 -39.81 19.82
CA ALA A 43 -31.60 -38.75 19.34
C ALA A 43 -30.12 -39.02 19.69
N ASN A 44 -29.86 -39.48 20.91
CA ASN A 44 -28.48 -39.85 21.30
C ASN A 44 -28.02 -41.13 20.60
N GLY A 45 -28.88 -42.10 20.41
CA GLY A 45 -28.58 -43.32 19.65
C GLY A 45 -28.21 -43.04 18.19
N VAL A 46 -28.98 -42.19 17.51
CA VAL A 46 -28.68 -41.75 16.14
C VAL A 46 -27.37 -40.98 16.08
N ALA A 47 -27.12 -40.09 17.04
CA ALA A 47 -25.87 -39.32 17.09
C ALA A 47 -24.64 -40.22 17.30
N LEU A 48 -24.75 -41.27 18.11
CA LEU A 48 -23.71 -42.28 18.34
C LEU A 48 -23.40 -43.09 17.07
N VAL A 49 -24.42 -43.55 16.38
CA VAL A 49 -24.28 -44.29 15.11
C VAL A 49 -23.72 -43.42 14.01
N ALA A 50 -24.23 -42.19 13.86
CA ALA A 50 -23.74 -41.23 12.87
C ALA A 50 -22.27 -40.83 13.15
N GLY A 51 -21.90 -40.63 14.42
CA GLY A 51 -20.53 -40.34 14.84
C GLY A 51 -19.55 -41.50 14.55
N GLY A 52 -20.01 -42.74 14.58
CA GLY A 52 -19.18 -43.91 14.21
C GLY A 52 -18.89 -44.08 12.73
N PHE A 53 -19.68 -43.43 11.86
CA PHE A 53 -19.46 -43.44 10.41
C PHE A 53 -18.75 -42.18 9.89
N MET A 54 -18.52 -41.18 10.76
CA MET A 54 -17.73 -40.01 10.35
C MET A 54 -16.23 -40.36 10.37
N PRO A 55 -15.50 -40.06 9.30
CA PRO A 55 -14.06 -40.28 9.31
C PRO A 55 -13.41 -39.53 10.48
N ALA A 56 -12.50 -40.22 11.16
CA ALA A 56 -11.76 -39.64 12.28
C ALA A 56 -10.98 -38.43 11.75
N GLY A 57 -11.39 -37.24 12.16
CA GLY A 57 -10.80 -36.01 11.68
C GLY A 57 -11.75 -34.96 11.12
N SER A 58 -13.06 -35.26 10.95
CA SER A 58 -14.03 -34.32 10.41
C SER A 58 -14.37 -33.14 11.33
N LEU A 59 -13.95 -33.16 12.59
CA LEU A 59 -14.08 -32.09 13.57
C LEU A 59 -12.71 -31.73 14.18
N HIS A 60 -11.76 -31.32 13.33
CA HIS A 60 -10.44 -30.99 13.83
C HIS A 60 -10.29 -29.51 14.23
N ALA A 61 -9.78 -29.33 15.45
CA ALA A 61 -9.22 -28.07 15.92
C ALA A 61 -8.13 -27.51 14.97
N GLY A 62 -7.50 -28.37 14.15
CA GLY A 62 -6.53 -27.98 13.12
C GLY A 62 -7.13 -27.09 12.04
N VAL A 63 -8.32 -27.40 11.56
CA VAL A 63 -9.01 -26.61 10.52
C VAL A 63 -9.32 -25.19 11.02
N LEU A 64 -9.76 -25.05 12.25
CA LEU A 64 -9.99 -23.74 12.87
C LEU A 64 -8.67 -22.96 13.03
N THR A 65 -7.59 -23.64 13.43
CA THR A 65 -6.27 -23.00 13.59
C THR A 65 -5.71 -22.52 12.25
N GLU A 66 -5.92 -23.27 11.16
CA GLU A 66 -5.47 -22.89 9.81
C GLU A 66 -6.29 -21.74 9.23
N ILE A 67 -7.61 -21.73 9.44
CA ILE A 67 -8.47 -20.58 9.07
C ILE A 67 -8.02 -19.33 9.80
N TRP A 68 -7.80 -19.41 11.10
CA TRP A 68 -7.33 -18.29 11.91
C TRP A 68 -5.95 -17.81 11.49
N THR A 69 -5.06 -18.74 11.15
CA THR A 69 -3.71 -18.38 10.66
C THR A 69 -3.81 -17.68 9.30
N GLY A 70 -4.68 -18.14 8.41
CA GLY A 70 -4.92 -17.51 7.11
C GLY A 70 -5.51 -16.11 7.24
N GLU A 71 -6.48 -15.90 8.12
CA GLU A 71 -7.06 -14.58 8.40
C GLU A 71 -6.08 -13.67 9.15
N MET A 72 -5.29 -14.19 10.09
CA MET A 72 -4.23 -13.42 10.76
C MET A 72 -3.15 -12.98 9.77
N ILE A 73 -2.71 -13.83 8.86
CA ILE A 73 -1.74 -13.44 7.82
C ILE A 73 -2.33 -12.35 6.91
N LYS A 74 -3.63 -12.40 6.60
CA LYS A 74 -4.33 -11.31 5.89
C LYS A 74 -4.35 -10.01 6.70
N ALA A 75 -4.59 -10.09 8.00
CA ALA A 75 -4.65 -8.94 8.90
C ALA A 75 -3.26 -8.32 9.17
N PHE A 76 -2.22 -9.14 9.25
CA PHE A 76 -0.84 -8.66 9.43
C PHE A 76 -0.19 -8.14 8.15
N ARG A 77 -0.73 -8.48 6.98
CA ARG A 77 -0.36 -7.79 5.74
C ARG A 77 -1.10 -6.48 5.67
N THR A 78 -0.52 -5.55 6.37
CA THR A 78 -0.67 -4.12 6.18
C THR A 78 -2.11 -3.67 6.07
N ALA A 79 -2.61 -3.06 7.13
CA ALA A 79 -3.61 -2.02 6.97
C ALA A 79 -3.29 -1.31 5.65
N PRO A 80 -4.26 -1.10 4.75
CA PRO A 80 -4.00 -0.37 3.54
C PRO A 80 -3.32 0.92 3.99
N GLU A 81 -2.03 1.04 3.68
CA GLU A 81 -1.36 2.31 3.86
C GLU A 81 -2.27 3.28 3.15
N CYS A 82 -2.85 4.17 3.91
CA CYS A 82 -3.82 5.12 3.42
C CYS A 82 -3.12 6.01 2.40
N LEU A 83 -3.27 5.71 1.15
CA LEU A 83 -2.51 6.28 0.04
C LEU A 83 -3.34 7.29 -0.72
N GLY A 84 -4.13 8.06 0.00
CA GLY A 84 -4.90 9.15 -0.56
C GLY A 84 -4.07 10.10 -1.42
N TRP A 85 -2.76 10.24 -1.19
CA TRP A 85 -1.88 11.05 -2.03
C TRP A 85 -1.78 10.52 -3.47
N TYR A 86 -1.70 9.19 -3.66
CA TYR A 86 -1.59 8.58 -4.99
C TYR A 86 -2.91 8.68 -5.77
N ASP A 87 -4.03 8.53 -5.08
CA ASP A 87 -5.35 8.55 -5.70
C ASP A 87 -5.72 9.95 -6.20
N ARG A 88 -5.19 11.00 -5.58
CA ARG A 88 -5.37 12.40 -6.04
C ARG A 88 -4.67 12.72 -7.36
N ILE A 89 -3.63 11.97 -7.72
CA ILE A 89 -2.90 12.20 -8.98
C ILE A 89 -3.83 11.85 -10.15
N ARG A 90 -3.92 12.75 -11.13
CA ARG A 90 -4.78 12.59 -12.29
C ARG A 90 -4.35 11.37 -13.12
N SER A 91 -5.33 10.51 -13.46
CA SER A 91 -5.12 9.36 -14.32
C SER A 91 -5.27 9.74 -15.79
N TYR A 92 -4.38 9.19 -16.61
CA TYR A 92 -4.36 9.33 -18.07
C TYR A 92 -4.51 7.97 -18.77
N ASP A 93 -5.17 7.02 -18.10
CA ASP A 93 -5.33 5.64 -18.59
C ASP A 93 -5.97 5.57 -19.98
N GLN A 94 -6.85 6.52 -20.31
CA GLN A 94 -7.52 6.61 -21.62
C GLN A 94 -6.61 6.94 -22.80
N TYR A 95 -5.39 7.43 -22.53
CA TYR A 95 -4.43 7.80 -23.57
C TYR A 95 -3.31 6.77 -23.76
N VAL A 96 -3.45 5.60 -23.09
CA VAL A 96 -2.47 4.52 -23.20
C VAL A 96 -2.82 3.66 -24.40
N GLU A 97 -1.94 3.63 -25.37
CA GLU A 97 -2.02 2.74 -26.53
C GLU A 97 -0.80 1.81 -26.57
N ASN A 98 -1.01 0.51 -26.62
CA ASN A 98 0.07 -0.50 -26.65
C ASN A 98 1.16 -0.31 -25.57
N ASP A 99 0.74 0.03 -24.34
CA ASP A 99 1.63 0.30 -23.19
C ASP A 99 2.60 1.49 -23.40
N VAL A 100 2.24 2.43 -24.29
CA VAL A 100 2.91 3.71 -24.53
C VAL A 100 1.90 4.84 -24.41
N ILE A 101 2.32 5.97 -23.82
CA ILE A 101 1.55 7.20 -23.80
C ILE A 101 2.23 8.19 -24.73
N HIS A 102 1.47 8.75 -25.65
CA HIS A 102 1.87 9.91 -26.45
C HIS A 102 1.49 11.18 -25.69
N PHE A 103 2.49 11.91 -25.25
CA PHE A 103 2.32 13.16 -24.53
C PHE A 103 2.83 14.32 -25.37
N THR A 104 1.93 15.25 -25.72
CA THR A 104 2.33 16.48 -26.40
C THR A 104 2.81 17.49 -25.37
N GLU A 105 4.09 17.76 -25.33
CA GLU A 105 4.66 18.83 -24.52
C GLU A 105 4.36 20.16 -25.23
N ILE A 106 3.45 20.96 -24.64
CA ILE A 106 3.11 22.29 -25.16
C ILE A 106 4.26 23.24 -24.79
N GLY A 107 4.79 23.92 -25.78
CA GLY A 107 5.85 24.91 -25.61
C GLY A 107 5.49 26.03 -24.64
N GLY A 108 6.45 26.87 -24.33
CA GLY A 108 6.28 27.95 -23.35
C GLY A 108 5.18 28.95 -23.72
N ASP A 109 4.54 29.53 -22.72
CA ASP A 109 3.48 30.53 -22.92
C ASP A 109 3.98 31.75 -23.66
N PRO A 110 3.16 32.34 -24.54
CA PRO A 110 3.54 33.56 -25.27
C PRO A 110 3.74 34.74 -24.32
N LYS A 111 4.72 35.57 -24.60
CA LYS A 111 5.04 36.71 -23.77
C LYS A 111 3.96 37.78 -23.88
N VAL A 112 3.34 38.17 -22.80
CA VAL A 112 2.38 39.27 -22.77
C VAL A 112 3.12 40.61 -22.75
N LEU A 113 2.84 41.46 -23.73
CA LEU A 113 3.37 42.80 -23.82
C LEU A 113 2.30 43.81 -23.38
N VAL A 114 2.56 44.55 -22.29
CA VAL A 114 1.64 45.57 -21.78
C VAL A 114 2.07 46.94 -22.33
N ASN A 115 1.14 47.70 -22.94
CA ASN A 115 1.37 49.05 -23.50
C ASN A 115 2.54 49.08 -24.48
N ASN A 116 2.64 48.08 -25.35
CA ASN A 116 3.75 48.01 -26.32
C ASN A 116 3.68 49.11 -27.40
N PRO A 117 4.67 49.97 -27.50
CA PRO A 117 4.72 51.01 -28.55
C PRO A 117 5.39 50.52 -29.85
N THR A 118 5.96 49.32 -29.89
CA THR A 118 6.81 48.83 -31.00
C THR A 118 6.06 47.84 -31.87
N TYR A 119 6.01 48.10 -33.17
CA TYR A 119 5.44 47.25 -34.22
C TYR A 119 6.43 47.08 -35.37
N PRO A 120 6.46 45.90 -36.04
CA PRO A 120 5.61 44.73 -35.90
C PRO A 120 5.97 43.90 -34.64
N LEU A 121 4.98 43.15 -34.09
CA LEU A 121 5.20 42.20 -33.01
C LEU A 121 6.07 41.02 -33.48
N ASN A 122 6.93 40.54 -32.59
CA ASN A 122 7.69 39.33 -32.89
C ASN A 122 6.75 38.11 -32.93
N ILE A 123 6.89 37.33 -33.99
CA ILE A 123 6.20 36.05 -34.15
C ILE A 123 7.06 34.99 -33.46
N THR A 124 6.53 34.39 -32.41
CA THR A 124 7.17 33.25 -31.70
C THR A 124 6.34 32.01 -31.96
N SER A 125 6.94 31.01 -32.58
CA SER A 125 6.31 29.69 -32.71
C SER A 125 6.24 29.01 -31.37
N LEU A 126 5.14 28.34 -31.09
CA LEU A 126 5.04 27.38 -29.96
C LEU A 126 5.62 26.06 -30.45
N ASP A 127 6.75 25.66 -29.87
CA ASP A 127 7.39 24.39 -30.22
C ASP A 127 6.70 23.28 -29.46
N ASP A 128 5.72 22.63 -30.08
CA ASP A 128 5.05 21.46 -29.56
C ASP A 128 5.83 20.20 -29.95
N ALA A 129 6.20 19.39 -29.00
CA ALA A 129 6.90 18.14 -29.23
C ALA A 129 6.07 16.94 -28.75
N ASP A 130 5.92 15.92 -29.59
CA ASP A 130 5.39 14.63 -29.18
C ASP A 130 6.47 13.81 -28.48
N LYS A 131 6.19 13.41 -27.26
CA LYS A 131 7.12 12.67 -26.40
C LYS A 131 6.50 11.33 -26.02
N PRO A 132 6.81 10.26 -26.75
CA PRO A 132 6.33 8.93 -26.40
C PRO A 132 7.00 8.47 -25.10
N ILE A 133 6.21 8.05 -24.13
CA ILE A 133 6.68 7.53 -22.85
C ILE A 133 6.19 6.09 -22.70
N SER A 134 7.11 5.14 -22.62
CA SER A 134 6.79 3.75 -22.36
C SER A 134 6.47 3.53 -20.90
N LEU A 135 5.43 2.72 -20.61
CA LEU A 135 5.07 2.35 -19.26
C LEU A 135 6.11 1.42 -18.62
N ASP A 136 6.32 1.60 -17.33
CA ASP A 136 7.14 0.67 -16.53
C ASP A 136 6.41 -0.67 -16.41
N LYS A 137 7.17 -1.77 -16.55
CA LYS A 137 6.67 -3.14 -16.42
C LYS A 137 6.96 -3.68 -15.03
N PHE A 138 5.92 -4.16 -14.36
CA PHE A 138 5.98 -4.79 -13.05
C PHE A 138 5.58 -6.27 -13.18
N ASP A 139 6.50 -7.17 -12.89
CA ASP A 139 6.27 -8.62 -12.86
C ASP A 139 6.34 -9.12 -11.41
N THR A 140 5.47 -10.04 -11.05
CA THR A 140 5.60 -10.80 -9.80
C THR A 140 6.33 -12.11 -10.07
N GLU A 141 7.05 -12.62 -9.07
CA GLU A 141 7.60 -13.96 -9.12
C GLU A 141 6.48 -15.01 -9.19
N ALA A 142 6.72 -16.11 -9.90
CA ALA A 142 5.74 -17.17 -10.01
C ALA A 142 5.60 -17.91 -8.67
N THR A 143 4.38 -18.04 -8.17
CA THR A 143 4.07 -18.76 -6.94
C THR A 143 3.47 -20.11 -7.29
N PRO A 144 4.09 -21.22 -6.84
CA PRO A 144 3.53 -22.57 -7.01
C PRO A 144 2.43 -22.82 -5.97
N VAL A 145 1.36 -23.48 -6.40
CA VAL A 145 0.30 -24.02 -5.54
C VAL A 145 0.11 -25.47 -5.95
N THR A 146 0.48 -26.41 -5.07
CA THR A 146 0.38 -27.83 -5.35
C THR A 146 -1.07 -28.33 -5.22
N ASP A 147 -1.41 -29.41 -5.93
CA ASP A 147 -2.74 -30.01 -5.82
C ASP A 147 -3.00 -30.56 -4.41
N ASP A 148 -1.96 -31.12 -3.76
CA ASP A 148 -2.07 -31.58 -2.38
C ASP A 148 -2.45 -30.46 -1.41
N GLU A 149 -1.90 -29.26 -1.62
CA GLU A 149 -2.26 -28.09 -0.82
C GLU A 149 -3.70 -27.62 -1.08
N LEU A 150 -4.19 -27.69 -2.32
CA LEU A 150 -5.58 -27.34 -2.64
C LEU A 150 -6.58 -28.30 -1.99
N HIS A 151 -6.22 -29.58 -1.87
CA HIS A 151 -7.05 -30.58 -1.18
C HIS A 151 -6.94 -30.54 0.35
N ALA A 152 -5.78 -30.13 0.88
CA ALA A 152 -5.51 -30.13 2.32
C ALA A 152 -6.07 -28.92 3.08
N VAL A 153 -6.29 -27.77 2.40
CA VAL A 153 -6.75 -26.53 3.06
C VAL A 153 -8.23 -26.30 2.86
N SER A 154 -8.87 -25.77 3.90
CA SER A 154 -10.32 -25.50 3.93
C SER A 154 -10.72 -24.15 3.33
N TYR A 155 -9.77 -23.34 2.85
CA TYR A 155 -10.01 -22.04 2.24
C TYR A 155 -9.53 -22.00 0.78
N ASP A 156 -10.04 -21.04 0.02
CA ASP A 156 -9.60 -20.83 -1.36
C ASP A 156 -8.17 -20.26 -1.40
N LYS A 157 -7.19 -21.17 -1.43
CA LYS A 157 -5.77 -20.83 -1.48
C LYS A 157 -5.42 -20.07 -2.76
N MET A 158 -6.05 -20.39 -3.89
CA MET A 158 -5.79 -19.74 -5.17
C MET A 158 -6.21 -18.27 -5.13
N ALA A 159 -7.39 -17.97 -4.61
CA ALA A 159 -7.86 -16.59 -4.43
C ALA A 159 -6.94 -15.80 -3.47
N SER A 160 -6.49 -16.43 -2.39
CA SER A 160 -5.54 -15.81 -1.46
C SER A 160 -4.19 -15.49 -2.12
N VAL A 161 -3.66 -16.38 -2.96
CA VAL A 161 -2.42 -16.14 -3.70
C VAL A 161 -2.59 -14.99 -4.69
N GLN A 162 -3.69 -14.97 -5.44
CA GLN A 162 -4.00 -13.88 -6.38
C GLN A 162 -4.09 -12.52 -5.68
N GLU A 163 -4.74 -12.46 -4.51
CA GLU A 163 -4.84 -11.24 -3.72
C GLU A 163 -3.46 -10.75 -3.24
N ARG A 164 -2.60 -11.68 -2.79
CA ARG A 164 -1.23 -11.34 -2.38
C ARG A 164 -0.39 -10.76 -3.53
N HIS A 165 -0.50 -11.34 -4.72
CA HIS A 165 0.17 -10.80 -5.92
C HIS A 165 -0.36 -9.41 -6.25
N ARG A 166 -1.68 -9.19 -6.15
CA ARG A 166 -2.30 -7.89 -6.39
C ARG A 166 -1.79 -6.82 -5.42
N GLU A 167 -1.73 -7.14 -4.13
CA GLU A 167 -1.22 -6.21 -3.12
C GLU A 167 0.28 -5.92 -3.31
N ALA A 168 1.09 -6.93 -3.62
CA ALA A 168 2.51 -6.74 -3.93
C ALA A 168 2.74 -5.83 -5.15
N LEU A 169 1.94 -5.99 -6.21
CA LEU A 169 1.98 -5.12 -7.39
C LEU A 169 1.58 -3.68 -7.05
N LYS A 170 0.51 -3.49 -6.28
CA LYS A 170 0.07 -2.17 -5.83
C LYS A 170 1.18 -1.48 -5.04
N GLU A 171 1.79 -2.18 -4.09
CA GLU A 171 2.89 -1.64 -3.29
C GLU A 171 4.10 -1.26 -4.16
N GLY A 172 4.50 -2.14 -5.08
CA GLY A 172 5.60 -1.89 -6.02
C GLY A 172 5.37 -0.66 -6.90
N VAL A 173 4.17 -0.53 -7.48
CA VAL A 173 3.77 0.64 -8.28
C VAL A 173 3.85 1.93 -7.47
N ARG A 174 3.36 1.93 -6.24
CA ARG A 174 3.35 3.10 -5.36
C ARG A 174 4.75 3.54 -4.94
N LYS A 175 5.61 2.57 -4.55
CA LYS A 175 7.02 2.85 -4.24
C LYS A 175 7.76 3.44 -5.44
N LYS A 176 7.51 2.90 -6.64
CA LYS A 176 8.11 3.44 -7.87
C LYS A 176 7.55 4.82 -8.19
N ALA A 177 6.25 5.06 -7.98
CA ALA A 177 5.60 6.35 -8.23
C ALA A 177 6.20 7.46 -7.37
N ILE A 178 6.30 7.29 -6.05
CA ILE A 178 6.88 8.33 -5.18
C ILE A 178 8.37 8.55 -5.48
N HIS A 179 9.08 7.49 -5.86
CA HIS A 179 10.46 7.59 -6.29
C HIS A 179 10.60 8.40 -7.60
N ALA A 180 9.70 8.23 -8.55
CA ALA A 180 9.70 8.96 -9.82
C ALA A 180 9.30 10.45 -9.65
N ILE A 181 8.36 10.73 -8.73
CA ILE A 181 7.96 12.11 -8.39
C ILE A 181 9.12 12.87 -7.73
N ALA A 182 9.88 12.21 -6.87
CA ALA A 182 10.98 12.85 -6.16
C ALA A 182 12.09 13.31 -7.11
N PRO A 183 12.61 14.54 -6.99
CA PRO A 183 13.69 15.05 -7.83
C PRO A 183 14.99 14.27 -7.61
N ASP A 184 15.83 14.15 -8.64
CA ASP A 184 17.09 13.42 -8.56
C ASP A 184 18.15 14.18 -7.76
N LYS A 185 18.19 15.49 -7.89
CA LYS A 185 19.10 16.40 -7.17
C LYS A 185 18.49 17.80 -7.07
N ALA A 186 19.13 18.68 -6.32
CA ALA A 186 18.79 20.08 -6.30
C ALA A 186 19.22 20.75 -7.62
N GLU A 187 18.31 21.46 -8.27
CA GLU A 187 18.60 22.32 -9.41
C GLU A 187 17.97 23.70 -9.18
N ALA A 188 18.78 24.74 -9.23
CA ALA A 188 18.33 26.10 -8.97
C ALA A 188 17.20 26.49 -9.95
N GLY A 189 16.08 26.99 -9.40
CA GLY A 189 14.89 27.38 -10.18
C GLY A 189 14.06 26.24 -10.76
N LYS A 190 14.43 24.97 -10.49
CA LYS A 190 13.75 23.80 -11.06
C LYS A 190 13.25 22.84 -9.98
N THR A 191 14.12 22.38 -9.10
CA THR A 191 13.80 21.40 -8.09
C THR A 191 14.30 21.85 -6.73
N ILE A 192 13.49 21.57 -5.70
CA ILE A 192 13.79 21.92 -4.32
C ILE A 192 14.39 20.72 -3.61
N LEU A 193 15.53 20.90 -2.97
CA LEU A 193 16.06 19.97 -1.99
C LEU A 193 16.45 20.75 -0.73
N LEU A 194 15.73 20.53 0.35
CA LEU A 194 15.98 21.14 1.64
C LEU A 194 16.58 20.11 2.60
N ARG A 195 17.34 20.62 3.56
CA ARG A 195 17.90 19.84 4.66
C ARG A 195 17.19 20.21 5.95
N THR A 196 16.97 19.22 6.81
CA THR A 196 16.40 19.45 8.14
C THR A 196 17.32 20.30 9.00
N THR A 197 16.72 21.22 9.79
CA THR A 197 17.46 22.24 10.57
C THR A 197 17.32 22.07 12.07
N GLY A 198 16.53 21.12 12.55
CA GLY A 198 16.29 20.90 13.98
C GLY A 198 17.50 20.38 14.75
N GLU A 199 17.29 20.07 16.01
CA GLU A 199 18.32 19.54 16.89
C GLU A 199 18.84 18.19 16.42
N LYS A 200 20.13 17.93 16.72
CA LYS A 200 20.77 16.66 16.36
C LYS A 200 20.26 15.54 17.26
N ASP A 201 19.81 14.48 16.66
CA ASP A 201 19.51 13.23 17.37
C ASP A 201 20.81 12.52 17.76
N THR A 202 20.97 12.21 19.04
CA THR A 202 22.19 11.61 19.58
C THR A 202 22.44 10.19 19.08
N ALA A 203 21.39 9.44 18.78
CA ALA A 203 21.49 8.04 18.34
C ALA A 203 21.84 7.91 16.86
N THR A 204 21.21 8.72 16.01
CA THR A 204 21.32 8.60 14.55
C THR A 204 22.18 9.66 13.90
N LEU A 205 22.66 10.64 14.66
CA LEU A 205 23.47 11.81 14.23
C LEU A 205 22.77 12.64 13.13
N ARG A 206 21.47 12.45 12.93
CA ARG A 206 20.67 13.23 11.98
C ARG A 206 20.04 14.44 12.66
N LYS A 207 19.86 15.51 11.93
CA LYS A 207 19.04 16.63 12.39
C LYS A 207 17.58 16.31 12.25
N ARG A 208 16.81 16.59 13.30
CA ARG A 208 15.37 16.37 13.32
C ARG A 208 14.66 17.37 12.42
N MET A 209 13.52 16.95 11.90
CA MET A 209 12.64 17.84 11.15
C MET A 209 11.87 18.74 12.12
N VAL A 210 11.79 20.01 11.79
CA VAL A 210 11.01 21.01 12.54
C VAL A 210 9.98 21.70 11.66
N PRO A 211 8.93 22.31 12.20
CA PRO A 211 7.92 23.03 11.41
C PRO A 211 8.50 24.13 10.52
N ALA A 212 9.63 24.73 10.92
CA ALA A 212 10.34 25.72 10.13
C ALA A 212 10.79 25.17 8.76
N ASP A 213 11.16 23.89 8.68
CA ASP A 213 11.57 23.25 7.43
C ASP A 213 10.40 23.15 6.44
N ILE A 214 9.18 22.90 6.93
CA ILE A 214 7.96 22.88 6.10
C ILE A 214 7.64 24.28 5.62
N ILE A 215 7.80 25.30 6.45
CA ILE A 215 7.61 26.70 6.08
C ILE A 215 8.63 27.13 5.03
N ALA A 216 9.89 26.71 5.15
CA ALA A 216 10.93 26.95 4.16
C ALA A 216 10.58 26.27 2.81
N LEU A 217 10.06 25.03 2.87
CA LEU A 217 9.58 24.33 1.68
C LEU A 217 8.41 25.10 1.02
N LYS A 218 7.46 25.60 1.81
CA LYS A 218 6.36 26.42 1.32
C LYS A 218 6.88 27.67 0.62
N ALA A 219 7.79 28.39 1.25
CA ALA A 219 8.39 29.61 0.67
C ALA A 219 9.12 29.31 -0.65
N ALA A 220 9.79 28.17 -0.75
CA ALA A 220 10.43 27.75 -1.99
C ALA A 220 9.42 27.44 -3.11
N PHE A 221 8.29 26.78 -2.78
CA PHE A 221 7.19 26.57 -3.74
C PHE A 221 6.55 27.88 -4.18
N ASP A 222 6.35 28.82 -3.26
CA ASP A 222 5.81 30.16 -3.58
C ASP A 222 6.77 30.92 -4.48
N GLY A 223 8.09 30.83 -4.23
CA GLY A 223 9.13 31.46 -5.06
C GLY A 223 9.22 30.88 -6.48
N MET A 224 8.79 29.63 -6.67
CA MET A 224 8.70 29.02 -8.01
C MET A 224 7.36 29.29 -8.72
N GLY A 225 6.44 30.03 -8.10
CA GLY A 225 5.13 30.31 -8.68
C GLY A 225 4.16 29.13 -8.69
N THR A 226 4.42 28.07 -7.91
CA THR A 226 3.51 26.92 -7.82
C THR A 226 2.20 27.34 -7.15
N PRO A 227 1.01 26.95 -7.67
CA PRO A 227 -0.27 27.27 -7.04
C PRO A 227 -0.31 26.82 -5.57
N SER A 228 -0.98 27.61 -4.72
CA SER A 228 -1.11 27.30 -3.28
C SER A 228 -2.13 26.20 -2.96
N THR A 229 -2.95 25.82 -3.94
CA THR A 229 -3.91 24.73 -3.85
C THR A 229 -3.25 23.40 -4.25
N ASP A 230 -3.82 22.28 -3.77
CA ASP A 230 -3.41 20.91 -4.16
C ASP A 230 -1.92 20.60 -3.99
N ARG A 231 -1.28 21.21 -3.02
CA ARG A 231 0.08 20.85 -2.60
C ARG A 231 0.01 19.67 -1.63
N VAL A 232 0.73 18.63 -1.94
CA VAL A 232 0.83 17.41 -1.14
C VAL A 232 2.23 17.27 -0.58
N LEU A 233 2.33 16.88 0.68
CA LEU A 233 3.58 16.53 1.36
C LEU A 233 3.45 15.11 1.90
N VAL A 234 4.26 14.20 1.37
CA VAL A 234 4.35 12.81 1.85
C VAL A 234 5.55 12.71 2.76
N LEU A 235 5.31 12.49 4.03
CA LEU A 235 6.33 12.40 5.07
C LEU A 235 6.82 10.96 5.21
N CYS A 236 8.13 10.80 5.41
CA CYS A 236 8.69 9.53 5.88
C CYS A 236 8.50 9.39 7.39
N SER A 237 8.59 8.16 7.90
CA SER A 237 8.37 7.82 9.30
C SER A 237 9.27 8.64 10.26
N ASP A 238 10.55 8.83 9.92
CA ASP A 238 11.46 9.60 10.73
C ASP A 238 11.01 11.06 10.95
N HIS A 239 10.56 11.71 9.86
CA HIS A 239 10.11 13.09 9.93
C HIS A 239 8.77 13.25 10.65
N ILE A 240 7.88 12.27 10.54
CA ILE A 240 6.62 12.26 11.32
C ILE A 240 6.91 12.18 12.80
N ASN A 241 7.78 11.25 13.21
CA ASN A 241 8.16 11.08 14.60
C ASN A 241 8.82 12.36 15.16
N ASP A 242 9.65 13.04 14.37
CA ASP A 242 10.26 14.30 14.75
C ASP A 242 9.19 15.40 14.98
N LEU A 243 8.24 15.54 14.06
CA LEU A 243 7.16 16.52 14.20
C LEU A 243 6.24 16.22 15.39
N LEU A 244 5.94 14.94 15.64
CA LEU A 244 5.17 14.53 16.82
C LEU A 244 5.86 14.87 18.13
N LEU A 245 7.21 14.91 18.15
CA LEU A 245 7.99 15.30 19.33
C LEU A 245 8.06 16.82 19.48
N THR A 246 8.16 17.57 18.40
CA THR A 246 8.48 19.01 18.41
C THR A 246 7.27 19.91 18.26
N ASP A 247 6.20 19.49 17.57
CA ASP A 247 5.05 20.36 17.26
C ASP A 247 3.76 19.87 17.90
N GLN A 248 3.23 20.67 18.85
CA GLN A 248 1.96 20.39 19.51
C GLN A 248 0.78 20.43 18.54
N LYS A 249 0.80 21.37 17.58
CA LYS A 249 -0.30 21.51 16.61
C LYS A 249 -0.36 20.31 15.67
N PHE A 250 0.80 19.79 15.27
CA PHE A 250 0.88 18.58 14.47
C PHE A 250 0.37 17.37 15.25
N ARG A 251 0.74 17.26 16.52
CA ARG A 251 0.29 16.18 17.42
C ARG A 251 -1.23 16.19 17.59
N ASP A 252 -1.82 17.35 17.78
CA ASP A 252 -3.27 17.49 17.93
C ASP A 252 -4.01 17.12 16.63
N ALA A 253 -3.45 17.46 15.48
CA ALA A 253 -4.03 17.16 14.17
C ALA A 253 -3.85 15.69 13.76
N TYR A 254 -2.79 15.02 14.22
CA TYR A 254 -2.46 13.64 13.85
C TYR A 254 -3.55 12.64 14.23
N ASN A 255 -4.31 12.90 15.29
CA ASN A 255 -5.36 12.02 15.80
C ASN A 255 -6.73 12.19 15.13
N ILE A 256 -6.92 13.14 14.21
CA ILE A 256 -8.26 13.55 13.75
C ILE A 256 -8.74 12.80 12.51
N ASN A 257 -7.87 12.32 11.58
CA ASN A 257 -8.32 11.72 10.31
C ASN A 257 -7.44 10.57 9.82
N GLN A 258 -7.57 9.41 10.44
CA GLN A 258 -6.84 8.21 10.01
C GLN A 258 -7.46 7.46 8.81
N THR A 259 -8.69 7.79 8.42
CA THR A 259 -9.46 7.01 7.43
C THR A 259 -8.97 7.17 5.98
N GLU A 260 -8.36 8.32 5.64
CA GLU A 260 -7.89 8.60 4.28
C GLU A 260 -6.35 8.66 4.15
N GLY A 261 -5.60 8.38 5.24
CA GLY A 261 -4.16 8.55 5.32
C GLY A 261 -3.68 9.99 5.23
N LYS A 262 -4.62 10.92 5.20
CA LYS A 262 -4.36 12.33 5.33
C LYS A 262 -4.30 12.67 6.82
N ILE A 263 -3.10 12.99 7.28
CA ILE A 263 -2.88 13.30 8.69
C ILE A 263 -3.48 14.67 9.02
N ALA A 264 -3.13 15.68 8.23
CA ALA A 264 -3.52 17.06 8.47
C ALA A 264 -3.38 17.92 7.21
N ARG A 265 -3.99 19.11 7.25
CA ARG A 265 -3.64 20.21 6.34
C ARG A 265 -2.95 21.29 7.15
N LEU A 266 -1.63 21.35 7.07
CA LEU A 266 -0.80 22.29 7.80
C LEU A 266 0.15 23.02 6.84
N TYR A 267 0.44 24.28 7.13
CA TYR A 267 1.41 25.11 6.39
C TYR A 267 1.17 25.15 4.87
N GLY A 268 -0.09 24.97 4.43
CA GLY A 268 -0.45 24.98 3.00
C GLY A 268 -0.26 23.67 2.26
N PHE A 269 0.14 22.59 2.94
CA PHE A 269 0.24 21.26 2.40
C PHE A 269 -0.80 20.31 3.00
N ASP A 270 -1.30 19.40 2.17
CA ASP A 270 -2.00 18.21 2.63
C ASP A 270 -0.95 17.14 2.96
N ILE A 271 -0.89 16.76 4.24
CA ILE A 271 0.17 15.88 4.76
C ILE A 271 -0.29 14.44 4.79
N TYR A 272 0.53 13.54 4.25
CA TYR A 272 0.34 12.09 4.24
C TYR A 272 1.56 11.39 4.80
N GLU A 273 1.36 10.20 5.36
CA GLU A 273 2.42 9.30 5.79
C GLU A 273 2.67 8.21 4.76
N TYR A 274 3.94 7.92 4.46
CA TYR A 274 4.30 6.79 3.63
C TYR A 274 5.76 6.34 3.87
N ASN A 275 5.93 5.06 4.19
CA ASN A 275 7.24 4.49 4.51
C ASN A 275 8.09 4.13 3.28
N GLY A 276 7.51 4.08 2.10
CA GLY A 276 8.18 3.74 0.84
C GLY A 276 8.86 4.92 0.15
N THR A 277 9.18 6.00 0.85
CA THR A 277 9.81 7.19 0.27
C THR A 277 11.27 6.94 -0.12
N PRO A 278 11.81 7.67 -1.14
CA PRO A 278 13.14 7.43 -1.68
C PRO A 278 14.26 7.81 -0.69
N TYR A 279 15.41 7.13 -0.84
CA TYR A 279 16.63 7.45 -0.12
C TYR A 279 17.49 8.42 -0.90
N TYR A 280 18.15 9.31 -0.15
CA TYR A 280 19.11 10.28 -0.67
C TYR A 280 20.46 10.10 0.03
N THR A 281 21.52 10.31 -0.73
CA THR A 281 22.88 10.34 -0.21
C THR A 281 23.14 11.60 0.62
N SER A 282 24.20 11.61 1.40
CA SER A 282 24.66 12.81 2.11
C SER A 282 24.92 13.99 1.19
N ALA A 283 25.33 13.73 -0.06
CA ALA A 283 25.53 14.75 -1.09
C ALA A 283 24.23 15.32 -1.68
N GLY A 284 23.05 14.75 -1.38
CA GLY A 284 21.76 15.21 -1.91
C GLY A 284 21.35 14.60 -3.23
N ASN A 285 21.95 13.51 -3.65
CA ASN A 285 21.55 12.78 -4.85
C ASN A 285 20.60 11.66 -4.47
N LYS A 286 19.52 11.50 -5.25
CA LYS A 286 18.58 10.38 -5.10
C LYS A 286 19.25 9.07 -5.47
N LYS A 287 19.03 8.04 -4.68
CA LYS A 287 19.48 6.68 -5.03
C LYS A 287 18.58 6.07 -6.09
N ALA A 288 19.16 5.22 -6.93
CA ALA A 288 18.39 4.48 -7.92
C ALA A 288 17.36 3.54 -7.23
N TYR A 289 16.21 3.35 -7.87
CA TYR A 289 15.16 2.48 -7.36
C TYR A 289 15.67 1.05 -7.16
N GLY A 290 15.34 0.44 -6.02
CA GLY A 290 15.76 -0.92 -5.68
C GLY A 290 17.18 -1.06 -5.12
N THR A 291 17.97 0.01 -5.03
CA THR A 291 19.29 -0.04 -4.40
C THR A 291 19.19 -0.05 -2.87
N THR A 292 19.99 -0.88 -2.23
CA THR A 292 20.08 -0.91 -0.76
C THR A 292 20.66 0.39 -0.21
N ALA A 293 20.01 0.95 0.81
CA ALA A 293 20.48 2.15 1.48
C ALA A 293 21.77 1.89 2.27
N ALA A 294 22.75 2.79 2.17
CA ALA A 294 23.92 2.78 3.03
C ALA A 294 23.57 3.41 4.41
N SER A 295 24.43 3.21 5.40
CA SER A 295 24.22 3.76 6.76
C SER A 295 24.14 5.29 6.81
N THR A 296 24.73 5.97 5.83
CA THR A 296 24.72 7.43 5.67
C THR A 296 23.54 7.97 4.88
N ASP A 297 22.80 7.09 4.16
CA ASP A 297 21.65 7.49 3.36
C ASP A 297 20.44 7.70 4.26
N ARG A 298 19.59 8.66 3.90
CA ARG A 298 18.38 8.97 4.67
C ARG A 298 17.18 9.02 3.76
N GLN A 299 16.04 8.57 4.27
CA GLN A 299 14.75 8.73 3.59
C GLN A 299 14.40 10.21 3.50
N ALA A 300 13.77 10.58 2.40
CA ALA A 300 13.32 11.93 2.16
C ALA A 300 11.80 12.02 2.20
N SER A 301 11.29 13.10 2.76
CA SER A 301 9.88 13.47 2.56
C SER A 301 9.71 14.19 1.24
N VAL A 302 8.69 13.82 0.47
CA VAL A 302 8.48 14.30 -0.89
C VAL A 302 7.29 15.23 -0.94
N ALA A 303 7.47 16.42 -1.51
CA ALA A 303 6.41 17.37 -1.76
C ALA A 303 6.20 17.58 -3.26
N PHE A 304 4.95 17.71 -3.66
CA PHE A 304 4.59 17.96 -5.05
C PHE A 304 3.23 18.63 -5.19
N HIS A 305 3.00 19.24 -6.37
CA HIS A 305 1.71 19.78 -6.74
C HIS A 305 0.95 18.72 -7.56
N VAL A 306 -0.26 18.37 -7.13
CA VAL A 306 -1.07 17.29 -7.74
C VAL A 306 -1.34 17.53 -9.22
N GLY A 307 -1.71 18.76 -9.61
CA GLY A 307 -2.03 19.11 -11.00
C GLY A 307 -0.85 19.01 -11.97
N SER A 308 0.38 18.91 -11.43
CA SER A 308 1.60 18.80 -12.24
C SER A 308 2.13 17.37 -12.32
N MET A 309 1.39 16.40 -11.75
CA MET A 309 1.73 15.00 -11.78
C MET A 309 0.73 14.23 -12.64
N MET A 310 1.20 13.16 -13.26
CA MET A 310 0.37 12.22 -14.00
C MET A 310 0.61 10.80 -13.53
N LYS A 311 -0.42 9.98 -13.58
CA LYS A 311 -0.30 8.53 -13.50
C LYS A 311 -1.03 7.90 -14.68
N ALA A 312 -0.54 6.74 -15.10
CA ALA A 312 -1.23 5.94 -16.09
C ALA A 312 -1.04 4.46 -15.82
N ASN A 313 -2.10 3.72 -16.02
CA ASN A 313 -2.13 2.27 -15.90
C ASN A 313 -2.40 1.68 -17.28
N GLY A 314 -1.53 0.77 -17.68
CA GLY A 314 -1.70 -0.05 -18.87
C GLY A 314 -2.42 -1.36 -18.57
N SER A 315 -2.18 -2.36 -19.39
CA SER A 315 -2.78 -3.67 -19.26
C SER A 315 -2.28 -4.43 -18.01
N VAL A 316 -3.15 -5.30 -17.49
CA VAL A 316 -2.78 -6.30 -16.47
C VAL A 316 -2.96 -7.67 -17.10
N LYS A 317 -1.93 -8.50 -17.02
CA LYS A 317 -1.95 -9.88 -17.51
C LYS A 317 -1.68 -10.86 -16.39
N MET A 318 -2.46 -11.91 -16.33
CA MET A 318 -2.25 -13.08 -15.48
C MET A 318 -1.66 -14.19 -16.34
N TYR A 319 -0.59 -14.79 -15.85
CA TYR A 319 -0.02 -15.99 -16.44
C TYR A 319 -0.31 -17.15 -15.49
N TYR A 320 -0.94 -18.18 -16.02
CA TYR A 320 -1.38 -19.32 -15.25
C TYR A 320 -1.01 -20.62 -15.98
N GLN A 321 -0.41 -21.55 -15.25
CA GLN A 321 -0.18 -22.90 -15.71
C GLN A 321 -0.87 -23.87 -14.75
N GLU A 322 -1.72 -24.75 -15.29
CA GLU A 322 -2.41 -25.76 -14.51
C GLU A 322 -1.51 -26.90 -14.11
N ALA A 323 -1.75 -27.52 -12.97
CA ALA A 323 -1.04 -28.67 -12.44
C ALA A 323 -1.02 -29.87 -13.39
N VAL A 324 -2.08 -30.04 -14.19
CA VAL A 324 -2.18 -31.08 -15.22
C VAL A 324 -1.08 -30.97 -16.27
N ASN A 325 -0.55 -29.78 -16.51
CA ASN A 325 0.51 -29.53 -17.48
C ASN A 325 1.93 -29.61 -16.85
N ASP A 326 2.02 -29.88 -15.55
CA ASP A 326 3.30 -30.09 -14.83
C ASP A 326 3.34 -31.49 -14.19
N PRO A 327 3.61 -32.54 -14.95
CA PRO A 327 3.58 -33.90 -14.45
C PRO A 327 4.68 -34.24 -13.45
N LEU A 328 5.69 -33.36 -13.30
CA LEU A 328 6.79 -33.58 -12.37
C LEU A 328 6.50 -33.10 -10.96
N TYR A 329 5.75 -32.03 -10.83
CA TYR A 329 5.53 -31.37 -9.53
C TYR A 329 4.07 -31.22 -9.16
N HIS A 330 3.13 -31.53 -10.07
CA HIS A 330 1.68 -31.43 -9.87
C HIS A 330 1.26 -30.11 -9.21
N ARG A 331 1.75 -29.00 -9.80
CA ARG A 331 1.56 -27.64 -9.24
C ARG A 331 0.94 -26.68 -10.23
N ASN A 332 0.10 -25.82 -9.72
CA ASN A 332 -0.40 -24.65 -10.42
C ASN A 332 0.61 -23.51 -10.25
N LEU A 333 1.02 -22.86 -11.34
CA LEU A 333 1.90 -21.69 -11.30
C LEU A 333 1.10 -20.46 -11.65
N VAL A 334 1.22 -19.42 -10.83
CA VAL A 334 0.53 -18.14 -11.04
C VAL A 334 1.53 -17.01 -10.92
N ASN A 335 1.55 -16.10 -11.91
CA ASN A 335 2.19 -14.81 -11.79
C ASN A 335 1.38 -13.72 -12.50
N PHE A 336 1.68 -12.46 -12.22
CA PHE A 336 1.00 -11.33 -12.77
C PHE A 336 2.00 -10.33 -13.34
N ARG A 337 1.57 -9.66 -14.41
CA ARG A 337 2.26 -8.53 -15.01
C ARG A 337 1.33 -7.35 -15.08
N LYS A 338 1.83 -6.18 -14.66
CA LYS A 338 1.14 -4.91 -14.77
C LYS A 338 2.05 -3.87 -15.40
N TRP A 339 1.51 -3.05 -16.29
CA TRP A 339 2.17 -1.85 -16.77
C TRP A 339 1.57 -0.63 -16.06
N SER A 340 2.44 0.24 -15.59
CA SER A 340 2.01 1.48 -14.93
C SER A 340 3.16 2.48 -14.92
N ILE A 341 2.84 3.76 -14.92
CA ILE A 341 3.82 4.83 -14.78
C ILE A 341 3.23 5.97 -13.96
N CYS A 342 4.10 6.67 -13.24
CA CYS A 342 3.77 7.93 -12.60
C CYS A 342 4.96 8.87 -12.77
N LEU A 343 4.72 10.03 -13.36
CA LEU A 343 5.75 11.01 -13.70
C LEU A 343 5.26 12.45 -13.50
N PRO A 344 6.16 13.42 -13.31
CA PRO A 344 5.81 14.83 -13.44
C PRO A 344 5.49 15.18 -14.90
N LEU A 345 4.41 15.93 -15.13
CA LEU A 345 3.99 16.41 -16.45
C LEU A 345 4.96 17.44 -17.02
N LYS A 346 5.31 18.42 -16.19
CA LYS A 346 6.37 19.40 -16.48
C LYS A 346 7.53 19.09 -15.54
N GLY A 347 8.71 18.88 -16.07
CA GLY A 347 9.85 18.35 -15.31
C GLY A 347 10.28 19.21 -14.12
N ASP A 348 9.82 20.46 -14.05
CA ASP A 348 10.43 21.48 -13.21
C ASP A 348 9.39 22.26 -12.40
N GLN A 349 9.82 22.83 -11.27
CA GLN A 349 9.12 23.87 -10.47
C GLN A 349 7.90 23.44 -9.64
N THR A 350 7.55 22.17 -9.56
CA THR A 350 6.33 21.72 -8.87
C THR A 350 6.58 20.61 -7.88
N ARG A 351 7.83 20.30 -7.58
CA ARG A 351 8.24 19.20 -6.72
C ARG A 351 9.48 19.53 -5.89
N GLY A 352 9.55 18.96 -4.71
CA GLY A 352 10.67 19.15 -3.80
C GLY A 352 10.79 18.02 -2.80
N VAL A 353 11.90 17.97 -2.10
CA VAL A 353 12.17 17.00 -1.04
C VAL A 353 12.78 17.69 0.17
N ILE A 354 12.49 17.13 1.34
CA ILE A 354 13.19 17.41 2.59
C ILE A 354 13.94 16.16 3.00
N VAL A 355 15.24 16.28 3.19
CA VAL A 355 16.12 15.16 3.56
C VAL A 355 16.77 15.48 4.89
N SER A 356 16.83 14.53 5.81
CA SER A 356 17.57 14.71 7.06
C SER A 356 19.05 14.98 6.78
N SER A 357 19.59 16.07 7.33
CA SER A 357 21.02 16.29 7.29
C SER A 357 21.71 15.37 8.30
N VAL A 358 22.85 14.80 7.91
CA VAL A 358 23.72 14.01 8.78
C VAL A 358 25.02 14.78 8.94
N GLU A 359 25.36 15.14 10.15
CA GLU A 359 26.66 15.73 10.42
C GLU A 359 27.70 14.61 10.60
N SER A 360 28.88 14.79 10.03
CA SER A 360 30.02 13.93 10.33
C SER A 360 30.31 14.01 11.83
N ALA A 361 30.59 12.86 12.42
CA ALA A 361 30.95 12.76 13.85
C ALA A 361 32.19 13.57 14.19
#